data_3c520f14c0b0df9bc9a50ddc276e63b5
#
_entry.id   3c520f14c0b0df9bc9a50ddc276e63b5
#
_cell.length_a   1.000
_cell.length_b   1.000
_cell.length_c   1.000
_cell.angle_alpha   90.00
_cell.angle_beta   90.00
_cell.angle_gamma   90.00
#
_symmetry.space_group_name_H-M   'P 1'
#
loop_
_entity.id
_entity.type
_entity.pdbx_description
1 polymer ?
#
loop_
_entity_poly.entity_id
_entity_poly.type
_entity_poly.pdbx_seq_one_letter_code
_entity_poly.pdbx_strand_id
1 'polypeptide(L)'
;MNDKQNARIVYADIINLPHFQSQKRPHMSLYDRAAQFAPFAALTGIDDMVTEEARLTDKPMELSEAELEALNRKIDLVELLLQDGGHPTLSFTYFEPDSNKDGGQYLTRIGIVKKIDTFTKKLILYGSDDIENKKIPTIDLQLDRIIDISGFPTEFDEYKNL
;
A
#
# COMPACT_ATOMS: atom_id res chain seq x y z
N MET A 1 -22.31 27.97 -2.33
CA MET A 1 -21.65 29.15 -2.97
C MET A 1 -20.16 28.96 -2.78
N ASN A 2 -19.40 29.00 -3.87
CA ASN A 2 -18.00 28.54 -3.88
C ASN A 2 -17.10 29.65 -3.26
N ASP A 3 -16.28 29.33 -2.26
CA ASP A 3 -15.41 30.28 -1.54
C ASP A 3 -14.54 31.17 -2.46
N LYS A 4 -14.15 30.62 -3.63
CA LYS A 4 -13.41 31.36 -4.66
C LYS A 4 -14.23 32.48 -5.34
N GLN A 5 -15.54 32.37 -5.42
CA GLN A 5 -16.41 33.42 -5.96
C GLN A 5 -16.64 34.52 -4.92
N ASN A 6 -16.71 34.16 -3.65
CA ASN A 6 -16.88 35.09 -2.55
C ASN A 6 -15.65 35.97 -2.38
N ALA A 7 -14.43 35.41 -2.50
CA ALA A 7 -13.19 36.17 -2.44
C ALA A 7 -13.06 37.24 -3.56
N ARG A 8 -13.54 36.94 -4.78
CA ARG A 8 -13.52 37.94 -5.90
C ARG A 8 -14.48 39.10 -5.69
N ILE A 9 -15.56 38.93 -4.96
CA ILE A 9 -16.52 39.98 -4.64
C ILE A 9 -16.00 40.81 -3.48
N VAL A 10 -15.50 40.20 -2.43
CA VAL A 10 -15.03 40.88 -1.21
C VAL A 10 -13.75 41.67 -1.45
N TYR A 11 -12.86 41.18 -2.32
CA TYR A 11 -11.55 41.80 -2.59
C TYR A 11 -11.42 42.34 -4.02
N ALA A 12 -12.56 42.69 -4.65
CA ALA A 12 -12.60 43.19 -6.03
C ALA A 12 -11.74 44.42 -6.27
N ASP A 13 -11.59 45.27 -5.26
CA ASP A 13 -10.81 46.50 -5.27
C ASP A 13 -9.29 46.28 -5.20
N ILE A 14 -8.86 45.16 -4.63
CA ILE A 14 -7.42 44.89 -4.40
C ILE A 14 -6.89 43.69 -5.19
N ILE A 15 -7.76 42.81 -5.69
CA ILE A 15 -7.35 41.53 -6.32
C ILE A 15 -6.53 41.71 -7.60
N ASN A 16 -6.71 42.84 -8.28
CA ASN A 16 -6.01 43.24 -9.52
C ASN A 16 -4.86 44.21 -9.30
N LEU A 17 -4.63 44.66 -8.05
CA LEU A 17 -3.51 45.52 -7.77
C LEU A 17 -2.17 44.80 -7.94
N PRO A 18 -1.14 45.48 -8.50
CA PRO A 18 0.18 44.88 -8.56
C PRO A 18 0.70 44.60 -7.15
N HIS A 19 1.42 43.51 -7.00
CA HIS A 19 2.02 43.10 -5.71
C HIS A 19 2.92 44.26 -5.21
N PHE A 20 2.72 44.68 -3.95
CA PHE A 20 3.51 45.73 -3.33
C PHE A 20 4.99 45.37 -3.32
N GLN A 21 5.83 46.26 -3.85
CA GLN A 21 7.29 46.16 -3.77
C GLN A 21 7.83 47.34 -2.99
N SER A 22 8.64 47.07 -1.96
CA SER A 22 9.24 48.11 -1.14
C SER A 22 10.32 48.85 -1.93
N GLN A 23 10.19 50.19 -2.00
CA GLN A 23 11.23 51.04 -2.60
C GLN A 23 12.45 51.24 -1.70
N LYS A 24 12.30 51.03 -0.39
CA LYS A 24 13.35 51.25 0.62
C LYS A 24 14.10 49.99 0.98
N ARG A 25 13.52 48.81 0.77
CA ARG A 25 14.09 47.51 1.11
C ARG A 25 14.08 46.64 -0.13
N PRO A 26 15.24 46.40 -0.75
CA PRO A 26 15.29 45.45 -1.88
C PRO A 26 14.86 44.03 -1.43
N HIS A 27 14.29 43.30 -2.35
CA HIS A 27 14.01 41.90 -2.10
C HIS A 27 15.29 41.14 -1.82
N MET A 28 15.22 40.21 -0.88
CA MET A 28 16.31 39.26 -0.62
C MET A 28 16.67 38.50 -1.89
N SER A 29 17.96 38.37 -2.17
CA SER A 29 18.44 37.63 -3.33
C SER A 29 17.98 36.16 -3.25
N LEU A 30 17.87 35.52 -4.39
CA LEU A 30 17.54 34.05 -4.43
C LEU A 30 18.61 33.23 -3.69
N TYR A 31 19.86 33.66 -3.76
CA TYR A 31 20.96 33.03 -3.04
C TYR A 31 20.79 33.13 -1.52
N ASP A 32 20.49 34.32 -1.00
CA ASP A 32 20.29 34.52 0.43
C ASP A 32 19.04 33.80 0.94
N ARG A 33 17.99 33.71 0.13
CA ARG A 33 16.80 32.93 0.44
C ARG A 33 17.11 31.44 0.49
N ALA A 34 17.90 30.92 -0.45
CA ALA A 34 18.36 29.54 -0.43
C ALA A 34 19.26 29.27 0.79
N ALA A 35 20.14 30.22 1.14
CA ALA A 35 21.02 30.09 2.31
C ALA A 35 20.27 30.00 3.65
N GLN A 36 19.05 30.51 3.75
CA GLN A 36 18.21 30.36 4.94
C GLN A 36 17.82 28.90 5.20
N PHE A 37 17.76 28.08 4.16
CA PHE A 37 17.43 26.66 4.27
C PHE A 37 18.69 25.76 4.39
N ALA A 38 19.88 26.32 4.16
CA ALA A 38 21.12 25.59 4.27
C ALA A 38 21.35 24.92 5.66
N PRO A 39 20.98 25.54 6.80
CA PRO A 39 21.09 24.89 8.10
C PRO A 39 20.22 23.64 8.23
N PHE A 40 19.11 23.55 7.53
CA PHE A 40 18.23 22.38 7.55
C PHE A 40 18.87 21.19 6.80
N ALA A 41 19.60 21.47 5.73
CA ALA A 41 20.35 20.43 4.99
C ALA A 41 21.52 19.86 5.79
N ALA A 42 22.00 20.55 6.82
CA ALA A 42 23.06 20.08 7.71
C ALA A 42 22.56 19.14 8.82
N LEU A 43 21.26 19.05 9.02
CA LEU A 43 20.66 18.13 10.00
C LEU A 43 20.55 16.74 9.38
N THR A 44 21.38 15.82 9.85
CA THR A 44 21.32 14.41 9.44
C THR A 44 19.92 13.83 9.68
N GLY A 45 19.34 13.25 8.61
CA GLY A 45 18.03 12.58 8.70
C GLY A 45 16.81 13.44 8.36
N ILE A 46 16.95 14.76 8.13
CA ILE A 46 15.80 15.59 7.71
C ILE A 46 15.28 15.14 6.35
N ASP A 47 16.16 14.84 5.39
CA ASP A 47 15.74 14.38 4.06
C ASP A 47 14.97 13.06 4.15
N ASP A 48 15.41 12.15 5.03
CA ASP A 48 14.72 10.88 5.28
C ASP A 48 13.35 11.12 5.93
N MET A 49 13.25 12.05 6.88
CA MET A 49 11.99 12.41 7.52
C MET A 49 11.00 13.05 6.53
N VAL A 50 11.48 13.95 5.67
CA VAL A 50 10.65 14.60 4.64
C VAL A 50 10.20 13.59 3.60
N THR A 51 11.08 12.68 3.20
CA THR A 51 10.77 11.60 2.26
C THR A 51 9.73 10.65 2.87
N GLU A 52 9.90 10.27 4.13
CA GLU A 52 8.94 9.42 4.83
C GLU A 52 7.59 10.12 5.01
N GLU A 53 7.58 11.42 5.34
CA GLU A 53 6.34 12.19 5.44
C GLU A 53 5.61 12.29 4.10
N ALA A 54 6.34 12.45 3.02
CA ALA A 54 5.80 12.51 1.66
C ALA A 54 5.36 11.14 1.09
N ARG A 55 5.79 10.02 1.69
CA ARG A 55 5.46 8.68 1.25
C ARG A 55 3.96 8.43 1.42
N LEU A 56 3.28 8.11 0.34
CA LEU A 56 1.85 7.80 0.33
C LEU A 56 1.63 6.34 0.78
N THR A 57 0.57 6.15 1.55
CA THR A 57 0.07 4.83 1.94
C THR A 57 -1.34 4.65 1.41
N ASP A 58 -1.70 3.42 1.08
CA ASP A 58 -3.06 3.05 0.70
C ASP A 58 -3.90 2.79 1.94
N LYS A 59 -5.21 2.97 1.81
CA LYS A 59 -6.16 2.55 2.84
C LYS A 59 -6.54 1.09 2.63
N PRO A 60 -6.79 0.32 3.71
CA PRO A 60 -7.32 -1.02 3.58
C PRO A 60 -8.68 -0.96 2.89
N MET A 61 -8.87 -1.82 1.87
CA MET A 61 -10.13 -1.97 1.15
C MET A 61 -11.06 -2.85 1.97
N GLU A 62 -12.29 -2.40 2.14
CA GLU A 62 -13.36 -3.24 2.67
C GLU A 62 -13.98 -4.01 1.52
N LEU A 63 -13.84 -5.34 1.55
CA LEU A 63 -14.46 -6.22 0.58
C LEU A 63 -15.97 -6.26 0.82
N SER A 64 -16.75 -6.24 -0.25
CA SER A 64 -18.19 -6.48 -0.20
C SER A 64 -18.48 -7.93 0.23
N GLU A 65 -19.69 -8.19 0.68
CA GLU A 65 -20.12 -9.53 1.09
C GLU A 65 -19.92 -10.57 -0.04
N ALA A 66 -20.24 -10.20 -1.28
CA ALA A 66 -20.04 -11.07 -2.44
C ALA A 66 -18.55 -11.38 -2.72
N GLU A 67 -17.66 -10.39 -2.55
CA GLU A 67 -16.21 -10.57 -2.71
C GLU A 67 -15.64 -11.45 -1.58
N LEU A 68 -16.12 -11.27 -0.34
CA LEU A 68 -15.77 -12.12 0.79
C LEU A 68 -16.20 -13.58 0.56
N GLU A 69 -17.42 -13.80 0.05
CA GLU A 69 -17.88 -15.14 -0.29
C GLU A 69 -17.04 -15.77 -1.41
N ALA A 70 -16.68 -14.99 -2.44
CA ALA A 70 -15.81 -15.47 -3.51
C ALA A 70 -14.41 -15.82 -2.98
N LEU A 71 -13.86 -15.02 -2.08
CA LEU A 71 -12.57 -15.28 -1.44
C LEU A 71 -12.63 -16.55 -0.55
N ASN A 72 -13.69 -16.70 0.23
CA ASN A 72 -13.88 -17.88 1.06
C ASN A 72 -13.94 -19.16 0.21
N ARG A 73 -14.68 -19.16 -0.91
CA ARG A 73 -14.69 -20.30 -1.84
C ARG A 73 -13.30 -20.63 -2.39
N LYS A 74 -12.48 -19.62 -2.66
CA LYS A 74 -11.08 -19.84 -3.09
C LYS A 74 -10.24 -20.45 -1.98
N ILE A 75 -10.44 -20.05 -0.73
CA ILE A 75 -9.77 -20.64 0.44
C ILE A 75 -10.20 -22.10 0.63
N ASP A 76 -11.49 -22.40 0.54
CA ASP A 76 -12.00 -23.77 0.63
C ASP A 76 -11.41 -24.67 -0.46
N LEU A 77 -11.24 -24.14 -1.67
CA LEU A 77 -10.59 -24.84 -2.77
C LEU A 77 -9.11 -25.13 -2.46
N VAL A 78 -8.39 -24.17 -1.87
CA VAL A 78 -7.01 -24.38 -1.44
C VAL A 78 -6.94 -25.47 -0.37
N GLU A 79 -7.88 -25.47 0.59
CA GLU A 79 -7.95 -26.53 1.62
C GLU A 79 -8.21 -27.91 1.00
N LEU A 80 -9.10 -27.99 0.03
CA LEU A 80 -9.39 -29.24 -0.69
C LEU A 80 -8.13 -29.77 -1.40
N LEU A 81 -7.41 -28.89 -2.13
CA LEU A 81 -6.17 -29.25 -2.81
C LEU A 81 -5.09 -29.75 -1.83
N LEU A 82 -5.01 -29.16 -0.64
CA LEU A 82 -4.08 -29.59 0.40
C LEU A 82 -4.47 -30.95 1.01
N GLN A 83 -5.77 -31.22 1.17
CA GLN A 83 -6.27 -32.50 1.67
C GLN A 83 -5.96 -33.65 0.70
N ASP A 84 -5.98 -33.39 -0.61
CA ASP A 84 -5.58 -34.35 -1.64
C ASP A 84 -4.05 -34.54 -1.72
N GLY A 85 -3.30 -33.89 -0.83
CA GLY A 85 -1.82 -33.99 -0.78
C GLY A 85 -1.13 -33.06 -1.80
N GLY A 86 -1.86 -32.21 -2.49
CA GLY A 86 -1.31 -31.23 -3.42
C GLY A 86 -0.75 -30.01 -2.68
N HIS A 87 0.26 -29.39 -3.26
CA HIS A 87 0.81 -28.11 -2.81
C HIS A 87 0.77 -27.13 -3.97
N PRO A 88 -0.37 -26.45 -4.20
CA PRO A 88 -0.51 -25.56 -5.36
C PRO A 88 0.37 -24.34 -5.24
N THR A 89 0.90 -23.89 -6.40
CA THR A 89 1.58 -22.60 -6.51
C THR A 89 0.53 -21.55 -6.90
N LEU A 90 0.27 -20.63 -6.00
CA LEU A 90 -0.77 -19.61 -6.16
C LEU A 90 -0.20 -18.21 -5.95
N SER A 91 -0.91 -17.22 -6.48
CA SER A 91 -0.64 -15.81 -6.28
C SER A 91 -1.63 -15.24 -5.27
N PHE A 92 -1.10 -14.58 -4.25
CA PHE A 92 -1.86 -13.96 -3.16
C PHE A 92 -1.67 -12.46 -3.20
N THR A 93 -2.76 -11.71 -3.31
CA THR A 93 -2.77 -10.27 -3.12
C THR A 93 -3.30 -9.97 -1.73
N TYR A 94 -2.52 -9.24 -0.94
CA TYR A 94 -2.84 -8.94 0.46
C TYR A 94 -2.42 -7.53 0.83
N PHE A 95 -3.05 -7.02 1.88
CA PHE A 95 -2.74 -5.72 2.45
C PHE A 95 -1.69 -5.87 3.56
N GLU A 96 -0.57 -5.15 3.41
CA GLU A 96 0.48 -5.04 4.43
C GLU A 96 0.38 -3.69 5.12
N PRO A 97 -0.03 -3.64 6.40
CA PRO A 97 -0.09 -2.39 7.15
C PRO A 97 1.30 -1.77 7.29
N ASP A 98 1.35 -0.45 7.19
CA ASP A 98 2.57 0.29 7.46
C ASP A 98 2.88 0.32 8.97
N SER A 99 4.17 0.25 9.32
CA SER A 99 4.60 0.27 10.72
C SER A 99 4.65 1.66 11.34
N ASN A 100 4.74 2.70 10.51
CA ASN A 100 5.01 4.07 10.94
C ASN A 100 3.86 5.04 10.65
N LYS A 101 2.97 4.67 9.71
CA LYS A 101 1.86 5.51 9.25
C LYS A 101 0.54 4.76 9.23
N ASP A 102 -0.54 5.52 9.30
CA ASP A 102 -1.87 4.98 9.03
C ASP A 102 -1.96 4.53 7.57
N GLY A 103 -2.52 3.32 7.35
CA GLY A 103 -2.61 2.71 6.03
C GLY A 103 -1.56 1.64 5.80
N GLY A 104 -1.18 1.41 4.55
CA GLY A 104 -0.25 0.35 4.15
C GLY A 104 -0.07 0.28 2.65
N GLN A 105 0.20 -0.91 2.15
CA GLN A 105 0.36 -1.16 0.71
C GLN A 105 -0.22 -2.52 0.34
N TYR A 106 -0.64 -2.64 -0.91
CA TYR A 106 -1.04 -3.92 -1.47
C TYR A 106 0.15 -4.62 -2.10
N LEU A 107 0.38 -5.85 -1.65
CA LEU A 107 1.46 -6.68 -2.16
C LEU A 107 0.89 -7.92 -2.83
N THR A 108 1.50 -8.33 -3.93
CA THR A 108 1.21 -9.59 -4.58
C THR A 108 2.41 -10.52 -4.44
N ARG A 109 2.16 -11.71 -3.94
CA ARG A 109 3.20 -12.72 -3.73
C ARG A 109 2.78 -14.06 -4.30
N ILE A 110 3.69 -14.66 -5.06
CA ILE A 110 3.52 -16.03 -5.57
C ILE A 110 4.25 -16.98 -4.63
N GLY A 111 3.62 -18.07 -4.27
CA GLY A 111 4.24 -19.08 -3.41
C GLY A 111 3.51 -20.41 -3.45
N ILE A 112 4.22 -21.45 -3.02
CA ILE A 112 3.67 -22.81 -2.87
C ILE A 112 2.99 -22.90 -1.52
N VAL A 113 1.71 -23.27 -1.49
CA VAL A 113 0.96 -23.39 -0.26
C VAL A 113 1.45 -24.63 0.51
N LYS A 114 1.87 -24.40 1.76
CA LYS A 114 2.27 -25.46 2.68
C LYS A 114 1.09 -25.99 3.49
N LYS A 115 0.38 -25.08 4.14
CA LYS A 115 -0.82 -25.37 4.95
C LYS A 115 -1.61 -24.12 5.24
N ILE A 116 -2.88 -24.29 5.57
CA ILE A 116 -3.73 -23.29 6.21
C ILE A 116 -3.87 -23.63 7.68
N ASP A 117 -3.65 -22.67 8.55
CA ASP A 117 -3.85 -22.80 9.98
C ASP A 117 -5.11 -22.01 10.35
N THR A 118 -6.21 -22.69 10.51
CA THR A 118 -7.52 -22.09 10.81
C THR A 118 -7.59 -21.53 12.22
N PHE A 119 -6.80 -22.08 13.16
CA PHE A 119 -6.77 -21.61 14.55
C PHE A 119 -6.07 -20.25 14.66
N THR A 120 -4.91 -20.10 14.01
CA THR A 120 -4.16 -18.84 14.01
C THR A 120 -4.56 -17.91 12.85
N LYS A 121 -5.49 -18.35 11.99
CA LYS A 121 -5.93 -17.63 10.77
C LYS A 121 -4.77 -17.24 9.87
N LYS A 122 -3.86 -18.19 9.64
CA LYS A 122 -2.67 -17.99 8.82
C LYS A 122 -2.61 -18.94 7.65
N LEU A 123 -2.24 -18.42 6.50
CA LEU A 123 -1.81 -19.20 5.35
C LEU A 123 -0.29 -19.23 5.34
N ILE A 124 0.29 -20.43 5.31
CA ILE A 124 1.73 -20.63 5.35
C ILE A 124 2.20 -21.08 3.97
N LEU A 125 3.14 -20.31 3.41
CA LEU A 125 3.76 -20.58 2.12
C LEU A 125 5.20 -21.07 2.31
N TYR A 126 5.68 -21.89 1.36
CA TYR A 126 7.11 -22.10 1.17
C TYR A 126 7.71 -20.88 0.45
N GLY A 127 8.86 -20.39 0.88
CA GLY A 127 9.59 -19.34 0.16
C GLY A 127 10.10 -19.86 -1.18
N SER A 128 10.05 -19.02 -2.22
CA SER A 128 10.44 -19.41 -3.58
C SER A 128 11.95 -19.59 -3.81
N ASP A 129 12.79 -19.16 -2.88
CA ASP A 129 14.22 -18.98 -3.13
C ASP A 129 15.11 -20.17 -2.73
N ASP A 130 14.54 -21.25 -2.19
CA ASP A 130 15.37 -22.36 -1.73
C ASP A 130 14.78 -23.77 -2.03
N ILE A 131 14.71 -24.10 -3.30
CA ILE A 131 14.43 -25.49 -3.70
C ILE A 131 15.61 -26.43 -3.38
N GLU A 132 16.83 -25.88 -3.20
CA GLU A 132 18.05 -26.67 -2.96
C GLU A 132 18.54 -26.73 -1.50
N ASN A 133 18.08 -25.87 -0.60
CA ASN A 133 18.55 -25.85 0.80
C ASN A 133 17.43 -26.11 1.81
N LYS A 134 17.62 -27.10 2.67
CA LYS A 134 16.69 -27.65 3.68
C LYS A 134 16.17 -26.70 4.78
N LYS A 135 16.37 -25.38 4.67
CA LYS A 135 15.77 -24.34 5.50
C LYS A 135 14.99 -23.37 4.61
N ILE A 136 13.85 -23.82 4.11
CA ILE A 136 12.93 -22.97 3.36
C ILE A 136 12.31 -21.99 4.34
N PRO A 137 12.55 -20.68 4.23
CA PRO A 137 11.83 -19.72 5.06
C PRO A 137 10.35 -19.82 4.74
N THR A 138 9.55 -20.09 5.75
CA THR A 138 8.09 -20.05 5.60
C THR A 138 7.63 -18.61 5.70
N ILE A 139 6.64 -18.28 4.88
CA ILE A 139 6.02 -16.96 4.88
C ILE A 139 4.62 -17.13 5.42
N ASP A 140 4.31 -16.41 6.48
CA ASP A 140 3.01 -16.42 7.13
C ASP A 140 2.18 -15.25 6.61
N LEU A 141 1.08 -15.50 5.92
CA LEU A 141 0.09 -14.51 5.51
C LEU A 141 -1.13 -14.60 6.43
N GLN A 142 -1.58 -13.47 6.95
CA GLN A 142 -2.83 -13.40 7.71
C GLN A 142 -4.02 -13.50 6.74
N LEU A 143 -4.95 -14.43 7.00
CA LEU A 143 -6.11 -14.66 6.13
C LEU A 143 -7.02 -13.43 6.01
N ASP A 144 -7.15 -12.66 7.07
CA ASP A 144 -7.97 -11.44 7.12
C ASP A 144 -7.40 -10.28 6.30
N ARG A 145 -6.15 -10.39 5.86
CA ARG A 145 -5.49 -9.38 5.02
C ARG A 145 -5.46 -9.74 3.55
N ILE A 146 -5.80 -10.98 3.20
CA ILE A 146 -5.83 -11.45 1.81
C ILE A 146 -7.08 -10.88 1.15
N ILE A 147 -6.90 -10.25 -0.02
CA ILE A 147 -7.98 -9.68 -0.81
C ILE A 147 -8.25 -10.47 -2.09
N ASP A 148 -7.26 -11.18 -2.61
CA ASP A 148 -7.43 -12.05 -3.77
C ASP A 148 -6.46 -13.23 -3.78
N ILE A 149 -6.92 -14.34 -4.37
CA ILE A 149 -6.13 -15.53 -4.63
C ILE A 149 -6.34 -15.90 -6.11
N SER A 150 -5.24 -16.11 -6.85
CA SER A 150 -5.27 -16.45 -8.26
C SER A 150 -4.21 -17.49 -8.62
N GLY A 151 -4.23 -17.97 -9.87
CA GLY A 151 -3.27 -18.96 -10.35
C GLY A 151 -3.70 -20.41 -10.10
N PHE A 152 -4.99 -20.66 -9.87
CA PHE A 152 -5.50 -22.03 -9.77
C PHE A 152 -5.28 -22.79 -11.09
N PRO A 153 -5.01 -24.12 -11.03
CA PRO A 153 -4.93 -24.96 -12.22
C PRO A 153 -6.22 -24.85 -13.06
N THR A 154 -6.08 -24.98 -14.39
CA THR A 154 -7.20 -24.84 -15.34
C THR A 154 -8.33 -25.86 -15.12
N GLU A 155 -8.05 -26.98 -14.49
CA GLU A 155 -9.06 -28.00 -14.08
C GLU A 155 -10.10 -27.44 -13.12
N PHE A 156 -9.79 -26.31 -12.47
CA PHE A 156 -10.65 -25.61 -11.51
C PHE A 156 -11.19 -24.27 -12.05
N ASP A 157 -11.13 -24.05 -13.38
CA ASP A 157 -11.64 -22.81 -13.99
C ASP A 157 -13.16 -22.62 -13.79
N GLU A 158 -13.91 -23.70 -13.58
CA GLU A 158 -15.34 -23.64 -13.25
C GLU A 158 -15.60 -22.89 -11.92
N TYR A 159 -14.63 -22.84 -11.02
CA TYR A 159 -14.74 -22.14 -9.73
C TYR A 159 -14.23 -20.70 -9.75
N LYS A 160 -13.67 -20.22 -10.88
CA LYS A 160 -13.19 -18.85 -11.02
C LYS A 160 -14.32 -17.83 -11.20
N ASN A 161 -15.48 -18.27 -11.72
CA ASN A 161 -16.60 -17.43 -12.11
C ASN A 161 -17.83 -17.59 -11.20
N LEU A 162 -17.68 -18.27 -10.08
CA LEU A 162 -18.67 -18.37 -9.03
C LEU A 162 -18.32 -17.36 -7.92
#